data_395887427018c3d9950300311de9e8af
#
_entry.id   395887427018c3d9950300311de9e8af
#
_cell.length_a   1.000
_cell.length_b   1.000
_cell.length_c   1.000
_cell.angle_alpha   90.00
_cell.angle_beta   90.00
_cell.angle_gamma   90.00
#
_symmetry.space_group_name_H-M   'P 1'
#
loop_
_entity.id
_entity.type
_entity.pdbx_description
1 polymer ?
#
loop_
_entity_poly.entity_id
_entity_poly.type
_entity_poly.pdbx_seq_one_letter_code
_entity_poly.pdbx_strand_id
1 'polypeptide(L)'
;MIPPTMPFISGKQAFLTILRQEGVSVMFGNPGTTELPLMDGLAREPGIRYVLALQEAPAIAMTDGYAQASGGLGAVNVHVSPGLGNAMGMLYDAYKAGSPLLVTAGQHDQCFTVTEPNLWSDLPPVARPYVKWSTEAHRLEDLPRIVRRAVKTALAHPTGPVFLSLPVDVLNAERDIDLGASTRVAPRLVGDRAAIDDAARRLVRAERPLLVVGDAVAQSDALKELEELAELLGASVISEGVASTCNFPFSHPLNGGTFPRLAPPIRAFLMRYDLLCSIGADLFTLSLPSDVEPMPHGLDVIHIDVDPWEIGKNYAAAVGIQGDPKATLPELCEAVRRHSTKNGHPQAAKRREAAVAANLAERAELDDKARQSANLAPMAPLALVHAVAQATPPGATIVDETISSGAGVRTFFKCEDAKSFFGLRGGGIGWGLPAAIGVKLALPQRPVIGLIGDGSAMYTCQGLWTAAHDSVPVVFVIFNNASYRILKQRTLGLKGFSAEDDVYVGMDLDKPLIDHVGLAKSFGVPGERIEKVSEVGPAMGRALASGGPYLIDARIDPHFK
;
A
#
# COMPACT_ATOMS: atom_id res chain seq x y z
N MET A 1 -25.72 -13.58 -40.90
CA MET A 1 -25.68 -13.69 -39.43
C MET A 1 -26.61 -12.62 -38.88
N ILE A 2 -27.65 -13.02 -38.12
CA ILE A 2 -28.50 -12.09 -37.39
C ILE A 2 -27.59 -11.46 -36.34
N PRO A 3 -27.47 -10.10 -36.25
CA PRO A 3 -26.69 -9.49 -35.18
C PRO A 3 -27.26 -9.98 -33.83
N PRO A 4 -26.42 -10.23 -32.83
CA PRO A 4 -26.91 -10.61 -31.51
C PRO A 4 -27.90 -9.54 -31.05
N THR A 5 -29.08 -9.96 -30.63
CA THR A 5 -30.08 -9.04 -30.07
C THR A 5 -29.45 -8.38 -28.83
N MET A 6 -29.33 -7.05 -28.86
CA MET A 6 -28.87 -6.29 -27.71
C MET A 6 -29.86 -6.47 -26.56
N PRO A 7 -29.41 -6.72 -25.33
CA PRO A 7 -30.29 -6.86 -24.20
C PRO A 7 -31.00 -5.52 -23.89
N PHE A 8 -32.30 -5.55 -23.67
CA PHE A 8 -33.03 -4.42 -23.10
C PHE A 8 -32.87 -4.42 -21.59
N ILE A 9 -32.03 -3.53 -21.09
CA ILE A 9 -31.61 -3.47 -19.68
C ILE A 9 -31.50 -2.03 -19.20
N SER A 10 -31.61 -1.84 -17.89
CA SER A 10 -31.33 -0.55 -17.25
C SER A 10 -29.83 -0.24 -17.14
N GLY A 11 -29.50 1.05 -16.97
CA GLY A 11 -28.13 1.51 -16.77
C GLY A 11 -27.48 0.85 -15.56
N LYS A 12 -28.21 0.68 -14.44
CA LYS A 12 -27.70 -0.03 -13.24
C LYS A 12 -27.37 -1.50 -13.54
N GLN A 13 -28.21 -2.19 -14.31
CA GLN A 13 -27.92 -3.57 -14.73
C GLN A 13 -26.73 -3.63 -15.69
N ALA A 14 -26.66 -2.72 -16.66
CA ALA A 14 -25.53 -2.62 -17.59
C ALA A 14 -24.21 -2.40 -16.82
N PHE A 15 -24.20 -1.46 -15.87
CA PHE A 15 -23.03 -1.16 -15.04
C PHE A 15 -22.57 -2.39 -14.25
N LEU A 16 -23.46 -3.02 -13.48
CA LEU A 16 -23.11 -4.19 -12.66
C LEU A 16 -22.70 -5.39 -13.50
N THR A 17 -23.39 -5.63 -14.63
CA THR A 17 -23.01 -6.72 -15.56
C THR A 17 -21.61 -6.50 -16.12
N ILE A 18 -21.26 -5.27 -16.47
CA ILE A 18 -19.91 -4.93 -16.95
C ILE A 18 -18.89 -5.16 -15.82
N LEU A 19 -19.15 -4.70 -14.60
CA LEU A 19 -18.22 -4.92 -13.47
C LEU A 19 -17.97 -6.42 -13.25
N ARG A 20 -18.99 -7.25 -13.26
CA ARG A 20 -18.83 -8.70 -13.14
C ARG A 20 -18.01 -9.29 -14.30
N GLN A 21 -18.25 -8.86 -15.54
CA GLN A 21 -17.46 -9.28 -16.71
C GLN A 21 -15.99 -8.81 -16.61
N GLU A 22 -15.71 -7.72 -15.90
CA GLU A 22 -14.38 -7.20 -15.62
C GLU A 22 -13.70 -7.90 -14.42
N GLY A 23 -14.39 -8.85 -13.79
CA GLY A 23 -13.85 -9.67 -12.69
C GLY A 23 -14.12 -9.11 -11.29
N VAL A 24 -14.95 -8.08 -11.15
CA VAL A 24 -15.36 -7.57 -9.85
C VAL A 24 -16.31 -8.55 -9.18
N SER A 25 -15.94 -9.06 -8.03
CA SER A 25 -16.75 -9.94 -7.17
C SER A 25 -17.10 -9.31 -5.81
N VAL A 26 -16.41 -8.23 -5.45
CA VAL A 26 -16.62 -7.48 -4.22
C VAL A 26 -16.66 -5.99 -4.55
N MET A 27 -17.65 -5.29 -3.99
CA MET A 27 -17.79 -3.84 -4.05
C MET A 27 -17.92 -3.30 -2.63
N PHE A 28 -17.12 -2.32 -2.30
CA PHE A 28 -17.16 -1.63 -1.00
C PHE A 28 -17.96 -0.34 -1.13
N GLY A 29 -18.52 0.15 -0.03
CA GLY A 29 -19.12 1.47 -0.08
C GLY A 29 -19.92 1.88 1.13
N ASN A 30 -20.34 3.14 1.09
CA ASN A 30 -21.33 3.72 1.98
C ASN A 30 -22.38 4.44 1.12
N PRO A 31 -23.60 3.85 0.94
CA PRO A 31 -24.58 4.39 0.01
C PRO A 31 -25.37 5.54 0.64
N GLY A 32 -25.78 6.49 -0.21
CA GLY A 32 -26.80 7.49 0.10
C GLY A 32 -27.95 7.44 -0.90
N THR A 33 -28.74 8.51 -0.97
CA THR A 33 -29.96 8.55 -1.81
C THR A 33 -29.67 8.52 -3.31
N THR A 34 -28.55 9.05 -3.76
CA THR A 34 -28.14 9.04 -5.17
C THR A 34 -27.59 7.68 -5.62
N GLU A 35 -27.25 6.80 -4.68
CA GLU A 35 -26.77 5.44 -4.94
C GLU A 35 -27.87 4.39 -4.90
N LEU A 36 -29.12 4.76 -4.57
CA LEU A 36 -30.24 3.81 -4.50
C LEU A 36 -30.46 3.01 -5.80
N PRO A 37 -30.31 3.57 -7.01
CA PRO A 37 -30.39 2.75 -8.23
C PRO A 37 -29.35 1.62 -8.26
N LEU A 38 -28.13 1.89 -7.78
CA LEU A 38 -27.06 0.88 -7.70
C LEU A 38 -27.40 -0.19 -6.65
N MET A 39 -27.89 0.21 -5.47
CA MET A 39 -28.32 -0.73 -4.41
C MET A 39 -29.46 -1.63 -4.89
N ASP A 40 -30.44 -1.05 -5.60
CA ASP A 40 -31.55 -1.80 -6.20
C ASP A 40 -31.05 -2.80 -7.26
N GLY A 41 -30.07 -2.41 -8.08
CA GLY A 41 -29.44 -3.30 -9.04
C GLY A 41 -28.69 -4.48 -8.38
N LEU A 42 -27.96 -4.21 -7.30
CA LEU A 42 -27.21 -5.23 -6.53
C LEU A 42 -28.14 -6.30 -5.93
N ALA A 43 -29.40 -5.97 -5.62
CA ALA A 43 -30.38 -6.94 -5.14
C ALA A 43 -30.65 -8.09 -6.14
N ARG A 44 -30.34 -7.89 -7.42
CA ARG A 44 -30.49 -8.88 -8.50
C ARG A 44 -29.16 -9.31 -9.14
N GLU A 45 -28.02 -8.91 -8.57
CA GLU A 45 -26.66 -9.27 -9.04
C GLU A 45 -25.90 -10.05 -7.96
N PRO A 46 -26.21 -11.34 -7.76
CA PRO A 46 -25.60 -12.15 -6.69
C PRO A 46 -24.10 -12.43 -6.93
N GLY A 47 -23.57 -12.10 -8.11
CA GLY A 47 -22.16 -12.25 -8.45
C GLY A 47 -21.26 -11.16 -7.86
N ILE A 48 -21.82 -10.11 -7.25
CA ILE A 48 -21.08 -9.02 -6.60
C ILE A 48 -21.52 -8.90 -5.14
N ARG A 49 -20.64 -9.24 -4.21
CA ARG A 49 -20.84 -8.99 -2.78
C ARG A 49 -20.65 -7.51 -2.47
N TYR A 50 -21.63 -6.88 -1.83
CA TYR A 50 -21.45 -5.51 -1.31
C TYR A 50 -20.97 -5.54 0.14
N VAL A 51 -19.87 -4.89 0.44
CA VAL A 51 -19.30 -4.74 1.79
C VAL A 51 -19.57 -3.33 2.29
N LEU A 52 -20.46 -3.23 3.28
CA LEU A 52 -20.87 -1.96 3.84
C LEU A 52 -19.81 -1.39 4.77
N ALA A 53 -19.38 -0.16 4.50
CA ALA A 53 -18.62 0.68 5.42
C ALA A 53 -19.54 1.73 6.05
N LEU A 54 -19.27 2.13 7.30
CA LEU A 54 -20.05 3.18 7.98
C LEU A 54 -19.55 4.60 7.67
N GLN A 55 -18.53 4.70 6.79
CA GLN A 55 -17.96 5.96 6.32
C GLN A 55 -17.09 5.69 5.09
N GLU A 56 -16.91 6.67 4.22
CA GLU A 56 -16.30 6.46 2.89
C GLU A 56 -14.78 6.30 2.93
N ALA A 57 -14.08 6.91 3.89
CA ALA A 57 -12.64 6.70 4.02
C ALA A 57 -12.28 5.23 4.33
N PRO A 58 -12.93 4.54 5.30
CA PRO A 58 -12.78 3.09 5.46
C PRO A 58 -13.12 2.30 4.20
N ALA A 59 -14.16 2.70 3.43
CA ALA A 59 -14.52 2.03 2.19
C ALA A 59 -13.38 2.06 1.17
N ILE A 60 -12.78 3.24 0.93
CA ILE A 60 -11.63 3.39 0.03
C ILE A 60 -10.44 2.58 0.53
N ALA A 61 -10.09 2.67 1.83
CA ALA A 61 -8.93 1.96 2.38
C ALA A 61 -9.11 0.42 2.32
N MET A 62 -10.32 -0.10 2.59
CA MET A 62 -10.62 -1.53 2.37
C MET A 62 -10.44 -1.92 0.90
N THR A 63 -10.95 -1.09 -0.02
CA THR A 63 -10.84 -1.33 -1.46
C THR A 63 -9.38 -1.31 -1.91
N ASP A 64 -8.58 -0.39 -1.39
CA ASP A 64 -7.15 -0.28 -1.66
C ASP A 64 -6.40 -1.53 -1.18
N GLY A 65 -6.59 -1.93 0.08
CA GLY A 65 -6.01 -3.18 0.59
C GLY A 65 -6.44 -4.41 -0.21
N TYR A 66 -7.72 -4.49 -0.62
CA TYR A 66 -8.22 -5.56 -1.47
C TYR A 66 -7.56 -5.57 -2.85
N ALA A 67 -7.44 -4.42 -3.50
CA ALA A 67 -6.81 -4.30 -4.83
C ALA A 67 -5.32 -4.68 -4.80
N GLN A 68 -4.57 -4.18 -3.81
CA GLN A 68 -3.16 -4.53 -3.64
C GLN A 68 -2.97 -6.04 -3.39
N ALA A 69 -3.80 -6.63 -2.53
CA ALA A 69 -3.69 -8.03 -2.18
C ALA A 69 -4.16 -8.98 -3.30
N SER A 70 -5.26 -8.66 -3.99
CA SER A 70 -5.76 -9.46 -5.11
C SER A 70 -4.92 -9.29 -6.39
N GLY A 71 -4.30 -8.12 -6.57
CA GLY A 71 -3.67 -7.72 -7.83
C GLY A 71 -4.68 -7.37 -8.93
N GLY A 72 -5.95 -7.23 -8.57
CA GLY A 72 -7.07 -6.94 -9.47
C GLY A 72 -7.70 -5.57 -9.25
N LEU A 73 -8.80 -5.30 -9.97
CA LEU A 73 -9.57 -4.07 -9.83
C LEU A 73 -10.33 -4.06 -8.49
N GLY A 74 -10.11 -3.03 -7.68
CA GLY A 74 -10.97 -2.71 -6.55
C GLY A 74 -12.16 -1.85 -7.00
N ALA A 75 -13.37 -2.15 -6.54
CA ALA A 75 -14.56 -1.37 -6.84
C ALA A 75 -15.16 -0.76 -5.55
N VAL A 76 -15.42 0.53 -5.56
CA VAL A 76 -15.97 1.25 -4.41
C VAL A 76 -16.99 2.30 -4.85
N ASN A 77 -18.02 2.46 -4.04
CA ASN A 77 -19.06 3.45 -4.21
C ASN A 77 -19.12 4.38 -3.00
N VAL A 78 -19.12 5.68 -3.23
CA VAL A 78 -19.22 6.72 -2.21
C VAL A 78 -20.40 7.64 -2.47
N HIS A 79 -20.91 8.30 -1.41
CA HIS A 79 -22.09 9.13 -1.55
C HIS A 79 -21.78 10.53 -2.06
N VAL A 80 -22.12 10.81 -3.30
CA VAL A 80 -22.10 12.11 -3.97
C VAL A 80 -20.99 13.08 -3.44
N SER A 81 -21.27 14.36 -3.17
CA SER A 81 -20.26 15.34 -2.74
C SER A 81 -19.69 15.09 -1.35
N PRO A 82 -20.51 14.88 -0.28
CA PRO A 82 -19.95 14.67 1.04
C PRO A 82 -19.18 13.34 1.15
N GLY A 83 -19.66 12.28 0.50
CA GLY A 83 -18.96 11.00 0.51
C GLY A 83 -17.65 11.05 -0.25
N LEU A 84 -17.60 11.68 -1.42
CA LEU A 84 -16.34 11.91 -2.12
C LEU A 84 -15.38 12.77 -1.27
N GLY A 85 -15.89 13.82 -0.62
CA GLY A 85 -15.10 14.66 0.29
C GLY A 85 -14.48 13.86 1.44
N ASN A 86 -15.27 13.00 2.10
CA ASN A 86 -14.81 12.10 3.16
C ASN A 86 -13.75 11.09 2.68
N ALA A 87 -13.83 10.66 1.43
CA ALA A 87 -12.96 9.64 0.83
C ALA A 87 -11.58 10.17 0.42
N MET A 88 -11.40 11.49 0.24
CA MET A 88 -10.24 12.08 -0.45
C MET A 88 -8.89 11.73 0.18
N GLY A 89 -8.78 11.64 1.50
CA GLY A 89 -7.53 11.26 2.17
C GLY A 89 -7.07 9.85 1.80
N MET A 90 -7.98 8.88 1.85
CA MET A 90 -7.67 7.49 1.48
C MET A 90 -7.56 7.30 -0.03
N LEU A 91 -8.25 8.11 -0.83
CA LEU A 91 -8.06 8.13 -2.29
C LEU A 91 -6.65 8.61 -2.67
N TYR A 92 -6.10 9.58 -1.93
CA TYR A 92 -4.70 9.99 -2.07
C TYR A 92 -3.74 8.83 -1.77
N ASP A 93 -3.98 8.06 -0.71
CA ASP A 93 -3.14 6.90 -0.37
C ASP A 93 -3.18 5.83 -1.48
N ALA A 94 -4.37 5.49 -1.97
CA ALA A 94 -4.55 4.56 -3.08
C ALA A 94 -3.86 5.06 -4.38
N TYR A 95 -3.92 6.37 -4.65
CA TYR A 95 -3.22 6.99 -5.78
C TYR A 95 -1.69 6.85 -5.65
N LYS A 96 -1.15 7.10 -4.45
CA LYS A 96 0.27 6.94 -4.15
C LYS A 96 0.73 5.47 -4.21
N ALA A 97 -0.12 4.55 -3.80
CA ALA A 97 0.15 3.11 -3.90
C ALA A 97 0.02 2.59 -5.36
N GLY A 98 -0.54 3.39 -6.26
CA GLY A 98 -0.81 2.95 -7.63
C GLY A 98 -1.90 1.88 -7.71
N SER A 99 -2.81 1.82 -6.75
CA SER A 99 -3.83 0.77 -6.69
C SER A 99 -4.90 0.96 -7.77
N PRO A 100 -5.20 -0.07 -8.56
CA PRO A 100 -6.22 0.03 -9.60
C PRO A 100 -7.63 0.02 -8.99
N LEU A 101 -8.16 1.20 -8.70
CA LEU A 101 -9.50 1.36 -8.16
C LEU A 101 -10.47 1.95 -9.18
N LEU A 102 -11.69 1.43 -9.22
CA LEU A 102 -12.85 2.10 -9.79
C LEU A 102 -13.66 2.72 -8.66
N VAL A 103 -13.51 4.02 -8.47
CA VAL A 103 -14.27 4.81 -7.52
C VAL A 103 -15.49 5.38 -8.23
N THR A 104 -16.68 5.18 -7.68
CA THR A 104 -17.91 5.73 -8.21
C THR A 104 -18.64 6.56 -7.15
N ALA A 105 -19.34 7.59 -7.59
CA ALA A 105 -20.33 8.28 -6.77
C ALA A 105 -21.62 8.42 -7.57
N GLY A 106 -22.77 8.30 -6.91
CA GLY A 106 -24.01 8.70 -7.51
C GLY A 106 -24.07 10.21 -7.76
N GLN A 107 -24.96 10.63 -8.64
CA GLN A 107 -25.23 12.04 -8.90
C GLN A 107 -26.74 12.23 -9.05
N HIS A 108 -27.22 13.42 -8.80
CA HIS A 108 -28.63 13.77 -9.03
C HIS A 108 -29.04 13.56 -10.48
N ASP A 109 -30.35 13.43 -10.67
CA ASP A 109 -30.97 13.42 -12.00
C ASP A 109 -30.60 14.73 -12.73
N GLN A 110 -30.09 14.62 -13.95
CA GLN A 110 -29.53 15.73 -14.72
C GLN A 110 -30.56 16.84 -15.02
N CYS A 111 -31.86 16.47 -15.07
CA CYS A 111 -32.92 17.40 -15.44
C CYS A 111 -33.09 18.57 -14.44
N PHE A 112 -32.64 18.43 -13.19
CA PHE A 112 -32.78 19.50 -12.21
C PHE A 112 -31.46 19.97 -11.57
N THR A 113 -30.32 19.54 -12.08
CA THR A 113 -29.00 19.99 -11.60
C THR A 113 -28.81 21.50 -11.73
N VAL A 114 -29.51 22.15 -12.69
CA VAL A 114 -29.53 23.61 -12.84
C VAL A 114 -30.06 24.35 -11.60
N THR A 115 -30.82 23.65 -10.74
CA THR A 115 -31.32 24.20 -9.47
C THR A 115 -30.33 24.06 -8.31
N GLU A 116 -29.16 23.46 -8.57
CA GLU A 116 -28.14 23.18 -7.56
C GLU A 116 -28.75 22.46 -6.33
N PRO A 117 -29.34 21.26 -6.52
CA PRO A 117 -30.01 20.56 -5.43
C PRO A 117 -29.03 20.26 -4.29
N ASN A 118 -29.56 20.09 -3.07
CA ASN A 118 -28.75 19.77 -1.92
C ASN A 118 -27.83 18.56 -2.20
N LEU A 119 -26.57 18.62 -1.77
CA LEU A 119 -25.49 17.63 -1.99
C LEU A 119 -24.90 17.63 -3.42
N TRP A 120 -25.46 18.36 -4.36
CA TRP A 120 -24.93 18.42 -5.72
C TRP A 120 -23.59 19.18 -5.76
N SER A 121 -22.66 18.71 -6.56
CA SER A 121 -21.51 19.47 -7.06
C SER A 121 -20.96 18.82 -8.34
N ASP A 122 -20.08 19.55 -9.05
CA ASP A 122 -19.30 18.96 -10.15
C ASP A 122 -18.23 18.03 -9.58
N LEU A 123 -18.50 16.71 -9.54
CA LEU A 123 -17.67 15.72 -8.86
C LEU A 123 -16.35 15.38 -9.58
N PRO A 124 -16.29 15.24 -10.92
CA PRO A 124 -15.06 14.84 -11.60
C PRO A 124 -13.85 15.74 -11.32
N PRO A 125 -13.96 17.09 -11.25
CA PRO A 125 -12.85 17.95 -10.87
C PRO A 125 -12.35 17.73 -9.43
N VAL A 126 -13.24 17.38 -8.50
CA VAL A 126 -12.87 17.10 -7.10
C VAL A 126 -11.95 15.90 -7.00
N ALA A 127 -12.25 14.81 -7.70
CA ALA A 127 -11.44 13.60 -7.70
C ALA A 127 -10.14 13.74 -8.53
N ARG A 128 -10.11 14.61 -9.52
CA ARG A 128 -9.05 14.71 -10.55
C ARG A 128 -7.61 14.71 -10.01
N PRO A 129 -7.26 15.38 -8.90
CA PRO A 129 -5.89 15.38 -8.40
C PRO A 129 -5.36 14.00 -7.98
N TYR A 130 -6.24 13.05 -7.65
CA TYR A 130 -5.87 11.76 -7.08
C TYR A 130 -6.37 10.56 -7.89
N VAL A 131 -6.65 10.78 -9.18
CA VAL A 131 -7.07 9.70 -10.09
C VAL A 131 -6.40 9.86 -11.46
N LYS A 132 -6.21 8.74 -12.16
CA LYS A 132 -5.70 8.75 -13.54
C LYS A 132 -6.68 9.38 -14.53
N TRP A 133 -7.96 9.26 -14.26
CA TRP A 133 -9.04 9.77 -15.10
C TRP A 133 -10.32 9.92 -14.28
N SER A 134 -11.06 10.99 -14.54
CA SER A 134 -12.37 11.24 -13.94
C SER A 134 -13.37 11.75 -14.98
N THR A 135 -14.63 11.29 -14.91
CA THR A 135 -15.72 11.76 -15.78
C THR A 135 -17.08 11.48 -15.15
N GLU A 136 -18.12 12.12 -15.72
CA GLU A 136 -19.51 11.82 -15.47
C GLU A 136 -20.14 11.10 -16.68
N ALA A 137 -21.04 10.15 -16.44
CA ALA A 137 -21.78 9.45 -17.48
C ALA A 137 -23.08 10.20 -17.76
N HIS A 138 -23.15 10.98 -18.85
CA HIS A 138 -24.32 11.82 -19.17
C HIS A 138 -25.42 11.07 -19.92
N ARG A 139 -25.15 9.90 -20.49
CA ARG A 139 -26.08 9.15 -21.33
C ARG A 139 -25.91 7.66 -21.11
N LEU A 140 -27.01 6.92 -21.11
CA LEU A 140 -27.00 5.47 -21.00
C LEU A 140 -26.19 4.80 -22.14
N GLU A 141 -26.31 5.30 -23.35
CA GLU A 141 -25.62 4.74 -24.53
C GLU A 141 -24.08 4.82 -24.42
N ASP A 142 -23.57 5.79 -23.67
CA ASP A 142 -22.12 5.97 -23.46
C ASP A 142 -21.60 5.21 -22.22
N LEU A 143 -22.50 4.81 -21.31
CA LEU A 143 -22.14 4.17 -20.04
C LEU A 143 -21.24 2.92 -20.22
N PRO A 144 -21.53 1.96 -21.10
CA PRO A 144 -20.67 0.80 -21.28
C PRO A 144 -19.25 1.18 -21.72
N ARG A 145 -19.14 2.11 -22.66
CA ARG A 145 -17.86 2.60 -23.16
C ARG A 145 -17.05 3.33 -22.08
N ILE A 146 -17.73 4.13 -21.26
CA ILE A 146 -17.13 4.86 -20.14
C ILE A 146 -16.58 3.88 -19.11
N VAL A 147 -17.39 2.89 -18.68
CA VAL A 147 -16.99 1.90 -17.66
C VAL A 147 -15.83 1.04 -18.17
N ARG A 148 -15.89 0.53 -19.41
CA ARG A 148 -14.77 -0.24 -20.01
C ARG A 148 -13.49 0.58 -20.09
N ARG A 149 -13.59 1.85 -20.48
CA ARG A 149 -12.44 2.77 -20.50
C ARG A 149 -11.88 2.99 -19.10
N ALA A 150 -12.72 3.19 -18.10
CA ALA A 150 -12.32 3.37 -16.70
C ALA A 150 -11.52 2.16 -16.20
N VAL A 151 -12.07 0.95 -16.37
CA VAL A 151 -11.41 -0.30 -15.96
C VAL A 151 -10.07 -0.49 -16.68
N LYS A 152 -10.05 -0.33 -18.02
CA LYS A 152 -8.82 -0.40 -18.81
C LYS A 152 -7.77 0.61 -18.31
N THR A 153 -8.20 1.84 -17.97
CA THR A 153 -7.30 2.90 -17.52
C THR A 153 -6.74 2.64 -16.12
N ALA A 154 -7.58 2.14 -15.20
CA ALA A 154 -7.14 1.78 -13.86
C ALA A 154 -6.09 0.66 -13.88
N LEU A 155 -6.30 -0.37 -14.70
CA LEU A 155 -5.45 -1.57 -14.80
C LEU A 155 -4.22 -1.40 -15.72
N ALA A 156 -4.18 -0.38 -16.58
CA ALA A 156 -3.00 -0.13 -17.43
C ALA A 156 -1.87 0.48 -16.61
N HIS A 157 -0.64 -0.07 -16.76
CA HIS A 157 0.54 0.45 -16.05
C HIS A 157 0.96 1.84 -16.55
N PRO A 158 1.45 2.71 -15.62
CA PRO A 158 1.36 2.57 -14.18
C PRO A 158 -0.10 2.53 -13.73
N THR A 159 -0.48 1.54 -12.90
CA THR A 159 -1.85 1.37 -12.40
C THR A 159 -2.25 2.50 -11.46
N GLY A 160 -3.56 2.67 -11.20
CA GLY A 160 -4.04 3.70 -10.27
C GLY A 160 -5.54 3.91 -10.34
N PRO A 161 -6.10 4.65 -9.40
CA PRO A 161 -7.55 4.87 -9.30
C PRO A 161 -8.11 5.70 -10.46
N VAL A 162 -9.39 5.46 -10.76
CA VAL A 162 -10.23 6.24 -11.68
C VAL A 162 -11.55 6.58 -10.99
N PHE A 163 -12.20 7.66 -11.41
CA PHE A 163 -13.46 8.11 -10.82
C PHE A 163 -14.57 8.25 -11.87
N LEU A 164 -15.77 7.75 -11.54
CA LEU A 164 -16.98 7.92 -12.34
C LEU A 164 -18.11 8.51 -11.49
N SER A 165 -18.70 9.62 -11.96
CA SER A 165 -19.97 10.14 -11.47
C SER A 165 -21.12 9.50 -12.27
N LEU A 166 -22.13 8.99 -11.57
CA LEU A 166 -23.22 8.17 -12.13
C LEU A 166 -24.58 8.80 -11.82
N PRO A 167 -25.16 9.64 -12.71
CA PRO A 167 -26.46 10.25 -12.50
C PRO A 167 -27.59 9.22 -12.40
N VAL A 168 -28.55 9.49 -11.53
CA VAL A 168 -29.72 8.63 -11.25
C VAL A 168 -30.52 8.32 -12.49
N ASP A 169 -30.79 9.32 -13.35
CA ASP A 169 -31.53 9.15 -14.60
C ASP A 169 -30.81 8.23 -15.58
N VAL A 170 -29.48 8.30 -15.68
CA VAL A 170 -28.67 7.39 -16.51
C VAL A 170 -28.75 5.96 -15.99
N LEU A 171 -28.67 5.76 -14.66
CA LEU A 171 -28.73 4.42 -14.06
C LEU A 171 -30.13 3.79 -14.17
N ASN A 172 -31.20 4.59 -14.17
CA ASN A 172 -32.58 4.10 -14.28
C ASN A 172 -33.10 4.06 -15.72
N ALA A 173 -32.47 4.72 -16.68
CA ALA A 173 -32.86 4.62 -18.08
C ALA A 173 -32.74 3.19 -18.60
N GLU A 174 -33.65 2.77 -19.48
CA GLU A 174 -33.72 1.43 -20.07
C GLU A 174 -33.64 1.52 -21.59
N ARG A 175 -32.81 0.70 -22.21
CA ARG A 175 -32.64 0.61 -23.68
C ARG A 175 -32.07 -0.75 -24.09
N ASP A 176 -32.21 -1.03 -25.39
CA ASP A 176 -31.34 -2.02 -26.05
C ASP A 176 -29.94 -1.44 -26.13
N ILE A 177 -28.97 -2.08 -25.47
CA ILE A 177 -27.60 -1.54 -25.32
C ILE A 177 -26.54 -2.61 -25.53
N ASP A 178 -25.49 -2.25 -26.31
CA ASP A 178 -24.28 -3.05 -26.43
C ASP A 178 -23.36 -2.78 -25.23
N LEU A 179 -23.09 -3.83 -24.44
CA LEU A 179 -22.19 -3.76 -23.28
C LEU A 179 -20.71 -3.66 -23.66
N GLY A 180 -20.37 -3.79 -24.93
CA GLY A 180 -18.99 -3.77 -25.41
C GLY A 180 -18.14 -4.94 -24.87
N ALA A 181 -16.87 -4.93 -25.26
CA ALA A 181 -15.90 -5.96 -24.86
C ALA A 181 -14.81 -5.37 -23.96
N SER A 182 -14.25 -6.22 -23.11
CA SER A 182 -13.09 -5.88 -22.26
C SER A 182 -11.84 -5.65 -23.10
N THR A 183 -11.04 -4.68 -22.71
CA THR A 183 -9.70 -4.46 -23.24
C THR A 183 -8.70 -4.49 -22.08
N ARG A 184 -7.62 -5.28 -22.25
CA ARG A 184 -6.48 -5.29 -21.33
C ARG A 184 -5.22 -4.84 -22.06
N VAL A 185 -4.48 -3.93 -21.47
CA VAL A 185 -3.14 -3.57 -21.93
C VAL A 185 -2.18 -4.59 -21.33
N ALA A 186 -1.36 -5.23 -22.17
CA ALA A 186 -0.35 -6.18 -21.69
C ALA A 186 0.66 -5.45 -20.79
N PRO A 187 0.88 -5.89 -19.54
CA PRO A 187 1.69 -5.13 -18.58
C PRO A 187 3.20 -5.36 -18.74
N ARG A 188 3.61 -6.40 -19.46
CA ARG A 188 5.01 -6.85 -19.56
C ARG A 188 5.79 -6.08 -20.63
N LEU A 189 6.26 -4.88 -20.29
CA LEU A 189 7.14 -4.07 -21.12
C LEU A 189 8.60 -4.45 -20.84
N VAL A 190 9.30 -4.99 -21.82
CA VAL A 190 10.76 -5.21 -21.75
C VAL A 190 11.46 -3.90 -22.07
N GLY A 191 12.45 -3.52 -21.27
CA GLY A 191 13.26 -2.34 -21.50
C GLY A 191 14.09 -2.42 -22.81
N ASP A 192 14.59 -1.26 -23.26
CA ASP A 192 15.45 -1.19 -24.44
C ASP A 192 16.71 -2.05 -24.27
N ARG A 193 17.00 -2.91 -25.26
CA ARG A 193 18.10 -3.88 -25.19
C ARG A 193 19.47 -3.23 -25.11
N ALA A 194 19.69 -2.10 -25.76
CA ALA A 194 20.98 -1.40 -25.70
C ALA A 194 21.19 -0.77 -24.32
N ALA A 195 20.14 -0.23 -23.72
CA ALA A 195 20.16 0.29 -22.36
C ALA A 195 20.37 -0.83 -21.32
N ILE A 196 19.70 -1.98 -21.48
CA ILE A 196 19.91 -3.17 -20.63
C ILE A 196 21.36 -3.65 -20.72
N ASP A 197 21.94 -3.70 -21.91
CA ASP A 197 23.32 -4.13 -22.13
C ASP A 197 24.33 -3.11 -21.51
N ASP A 198 24.07 -1.80 -21.60
CA ASP A 198 24.89 -0.78 -20.93
C ASP A 198 24.79 -0.88 -19.41
N ALA A 199 23.58 -1.05 -18.88
CA ALA A 199 23.36 -1.28 -17.45
C ALA A 199 24.15 -2.52 -16.96
N ALA A 200 24.09 -3.62 -17.68
CA ALA A 200 24.83 -4.85 -17.34
C ALA A 200 26.34 -4.63 -17.32
N ARG A 201 26.91 -3.92 -18.32
CA ARG A 201 28.34 -3.59 -18.34
C ARG A 201 28.75 -2.77 -17.12
N ARG A 202 27.94 -1.79 -16.72
CA ARG A 202 28.21 -0.95 -15.54
C ARG A 202 28.14 -1.78 -14.26
N LEU A 203 27.09 -2.60 -14.09
CA LEU A 203 26.90 -3.48 -12.92
C LEU A 203 28.07 -4.46 -12.76
N VAL A 204 28.55 -5.04 -13.86
CA VAL A 204 29.70 -5.97 -13.82
C VAL A 204 31.02 -5.24 -13.49
N ARG A 205 31.19 -3.98 -13.91
CA ARG A 205 32.40 -3.17 -13.59
C ARG A 205 32.41 -2.61 -12.19
N ALA A 206 31.24 -2.39 -11.59
CA ALA A 206 31.13 -1.81 -10.26
C ALA A 206 31.83 -2.67 -9.20
N GLU A 207 32.60 -2.02 -8.35
CA GLU A 207 33.26 -2.70 -7.22
C GLU A 207 32.29 -2.91 -6.06
N ARG A 208 31.39 -1.97 -5.84
CA ARG A 208 30.42 -1.93 -4.73
C ARG A 208 29.03 -1.51 -5.20
N PRO A 209 28.36 -2.36 -6.03
CA PRO A 209 26.99 -2.07 -6.50
C PRO A 209 25.99 -2.20 -5.36
N LEU A 210 24.97 -1.33 -5.38
CA LEU A 210 23.80 -1.36 -4.51
C LEU A 210 22.52 -1.50 -5.34
N LEU A 211 21.62 -2.36 -4.94
CA LEU A 211 20.27 -2.44 -5.49
C LEU A 211 19.29 -1.71 -4.55
N VAL A 212 18.61 -0.69 -5.05
CA VAL A 212 17.53 0.03 -4.36
C VAL A 212 16.21 -0.38 -4.98
N VAL A 213 15.29 -0.89 -4.18
CA VAL A 213 14.08 -1.54 -4.70
C VAL A 213 12.81 -0.92 -4.10
N GLY A 214 11.79 -0.81 -4.93
CA GLY A 214 10.50 -0.25 -4.57
C GLY A 214 9.32 -1.16 -4.88
N ASP A 215 8.13 -0.62 -4.77
CA ASP A 215 6.89 -1.38 -4.82
C ASP A 215 6.59 -2.00 -6.20
N ALA A 216 7.12 -1.43 -7.30
CA ALA A 216 6.91 -2.01 -8.63
C ALA A 216 7.46 -3.43 -8.76
N VAL A 217 8.46 -3.82 -7.97
CA VAL A 217 8.98 -5.21 -7.93
C VAL A 217 7.89 -6.17 -7.42
N ALA A 218 7.24 -5.84 -6.31
CA ALA A 218 6.16 -6.66 -5.76
C ALA A 218 4.89 -6.61 -6.62
N GLN A 219 4.55 -5.43 -7.14
CA GLN A 219 3.38 -5.24 -8.01
C GLN A 219 3.47 -6.04 -9.32
N SER A 220 4.68 -6.22 -9.84
CA SER A 220 4.91 -7.05 -11.03
C SER A 220 5.21 -8.52 -10.73
N ASP A 221 5.26 -8.91 -9.45
CA ASP A 221 5.64 -10.27 -8.99
C ASP A 221 7.06 -10.66 -9.45
N ALA A 222 8.02 -9.74 -9.29
CA ALA A 222 9.40 -9.87 -9.76
C ALA A 222 10.42 -10.20 -8.66
N LEU A 223 9.98 -10.69 -7.49
CA LEU A 223 10.88 -10.98 -6.37
C LEU A 223 11.97 -11.98 -6.74
N LYS A 224 11.60 -13.07 -7.42
CA LYS A 224 12.56 -14.13 -7.82
C LYS A 224 13.61 -13.63 -8.81
N GLU A 225 13.20 -12.80 -9.76
CA GLU A 225 14.10 -12.20 -10.75
C GLU A 225 15.06 -11.21 -10.09
N LEU A 226 14.58 -10.50 -9.07
CA LEU A 226 15.40 -9.62 -8.26
C LEU A 226 16.38 -10.39 -7.37
N GLU A 227 15.94 -11.47 -6.74
CA GLU A 227 16.82 -12.37 -5.97
C GLU A 227 17.97 -12.91 -6.85
N GLU A 228 17.64 -13.37 -8.06
CA GLU A 228 18.62 -13.83 -9.02
C GLU A 228 19.65 -12.74 -9.37
N LEU A 229 19.20 -11.52 -9.65
CA LEU A 229 20.11 -10.40 -9.94
C LEU A 229 21.01 -10.07 -8.75
N ALA A 230 20.44 -10.02 -7.53
CA ALA A 230 21.18 -9.74 -6.31
C ALA A 230 22.26 -10.80 -6.03
N GLU A 231 21.92 -12.07 -6.22
CA GLU A 231 22.85 -13.20 -6.04
C GLU A 231 23.96 -13.20 -7.12
N LEU A 232 23.64 -12.93 -8.39
CA LEU A 232 24.63 -12.83 -9.48
C LEU A 232 25.66 -11.73 -9.22
N LEU A 233 25.24 -10.60 -8.66
CA LEU A 233 26.10 -9.46 -8.37
C LEU A 233 26.77 -9.57 -7.00
N GLY A 234 26.25 -10.39 -6.08
CA GLY A 234 26.61 -10.37 -4.67
C GLY A 234 26.31 -9.02 -4.03
N ALA A 235 25.23 -8.34 -4.44
CA ALA A 235 24.92 -6.98 -4.06
C ALA A 235 23.89 -6.95 -2.93
N SER A 236 24.08 -6.00 -1.98
CA SER A 236 23.04 -5.69 -0.99
C SER A 236 21.81 -5.10 -1.66
N VAL A 237 20.62 -5.47 -1.14
CA VAL A 237 19.32 -4.95 -1.55
C VAL A 237 18.75 -4.10 -0.42
N ILE A 238 18.38 -2.86 -0.71
CA ILE A 238 17.78 -1.92 0.23
C ILE A 238 16.42 -1.50 -0.31
N SER A 239 15.39 -1.60 0.50
CA SER A 239 14.08 -1.02 0.17
C SER A 239 14.12 0.50 0.22
N GLU A 240 13.41 1.17 -0.67
CA GLU A 240 13.19 2.62 -0.56
C GLU A 240 12.49 2.99 0.75
N GLY A 241 12.62 4.25 1.20
CA GLY A 241 12.16 4.68 2.52
C GLY A 241 10.65 4.74 2.72
N VAL A 242 9.87 4.62 1.64
CA VAL A 242 8.39 4.61 1.64
C VAL A 242 7.79 3.35 1.05
N ALA A 243 8.62 2.31 0.81
CA ALA A 243 8.13 1.05 0.28
C ALA A 243 6.99 0.48 1.14
N SER A 244 5.89 0.15 0.49
CA SER A 244 4.65 -0.32 1.14
C SER A 244 4.38 -1.81 0.92
N THR A 245 5.29 -2.52 0.25
CA THR A 245 5.13 -3.96 -0.07
C THR A 245 6.34 -4.77 0.38
N CYS A 246 6.22 -6.10 0.34
CA CYS A 246 7.36 -7.00 0.36
C CYS A 246 8.00 -7.02 -1.03
N ASN A 247 8.91 -6.10 -1.27
CA ASN A 247 9.61 -5.93 -2.56
C ASN A 247 10.92 -6.74 -2.67
N PHE A 248 11.38 -7.32 -1.57
CA PHE A 248 12.44 -8.29 -1.46
C PHE A 248 12.21 -9.15 -0.20
N PRO A 249 12.45 -10.46 -0.21
CA PRO A 249 12.17 -11.28 0.97
C PRO A 249 12.87 -10.76 2.23
N PHE A 250 12.12 -10.59 3.31
CA PHE A 250 12.66 -9.96 4.53
C PHE A 250 13.74 -10.80 5.20
N SER A 251 13.68 -12.14 5.07
CA SER A 251 14.69 -13.04 5.64
C SER A 251 15.92 -13.23 4.75
N HIS A 252 15.88 -12.77 3.48
CA HIS A 252 16.99 -13.00 2.56
C HIS A 252 18.30 -12.42 3.09
N PRO A 253 19.43 -13.18 3.03
CA PRO A 253 20.71 -12.72 3.59
C PRO A 253 21.25 -11.43 2.99
N LEU A 254 20.92 -11.12 1.72
CA LEU A 254 21.30 -9.87 1.04
C LEU A 254 20.34 -8.70 1.33
N ASN A 255 19.27 -8.90 2.12
CA ASN A 255 18.38 -7.83 2.52
C ASN A 255 19.06 -6.95 3.58
N GLY A 256 19.43 -5.73 3.20
CA GLY A 256 20.06 -4.72 4.04
C GLY A 256 19.06 -3.73 4.66
N GLY A 257 17.75 -4.05 4.68
CA GLY A 257 16.73 -3.24 5.35
C GLY A 257 16.10 -2.16 4.46
N THR A 258 15.85 -1.00 5.06
CA THR A 258 15.11 0.11 4.40
C THR A 258 15.87 1.42 4.60
N PHE A 259 15.89 2.28 3.58
CA PHE A 259 16.45 3.62 3.71
C PHE A 259 15.72 4.45 4.77
N PRO A 260 16.49 5.23 5.58
CA PRO A 260 15.89 6.29 6.36
C PRO A 260 15.33 7.38 5.43
N ARG A 261 14.45 8.23 5.96
CA ARG A 261 13.83 9.32 5.19
C ARG A 261 14.46 10.69 5.48
N LEU A 262 15.75 10.71 5.75
CA LEU A 262 16.54 11.92 6.06
C LEU A 262 17.80 11.93 5.19
N ALA A 263 18.11 13.07 4.59
CA ALA A 263 19.21 13.19 3.64
C ALA A 263 20.59 12.87 4.22
N PRO A 264 21.00 13.34 5.44
CA PRO A 264 22.33 13.04 5.95
C PRO A 264 22.63 11.54 6.12
N PRO A 265 21.75 10.72 6.76
CA PRO A 265 22.02 9.29 6.86
C PRO A 265 21.95 8.55 5.51
N ILE A 266 21.08 8.99 4.56
CA ILE A 266 21.08 8.42 3.20
C ILE A 266 22.44 8.67 2.56
N ARG A 267 22.94 9.90 2.58
CA ARG A 267 24.24 10.24 2.00
C ARG A 267 25.38 9.41 2.62
N ALA A 268 25.43 9.34 3.95
CA ALA A 268 26.45 8.57 4.65
C ALA A 268 26.43 7.08 4.27
N PHE A 269 25.22 6.52 4.06
CA PHE A 269 25.07 5.15 3.59
C PHE A 269 25.56 4.99 2.14
N LEU A 270 25.16 5.87 1.23
CA LEU A 270 25.48 5.80 -0.20
C LEU A 270 26.96 6.02 -0.52
N MET A 271 27.70 6.76 0.31
CA MET A 271 29.15 6.95 0.13
C MET A 271 29.96 5.65 0.18
N ARG A 272 29.37 4.55 0.63
CA ARG A 272 30.00 3.22 0.65
C ARG A 272 29.98 2.50 -0.70
N TYR A 273 29.22 3.02 -1.67
CA TYR A 273 28.93 2.39 -2.96
C TYR A 273 29.46 3.23 -4.11
N ASP A 274 29.69 2.62 -5.27
CA ASP A 274 30.14 3.27 -6.49
C ASP A 274 29.09 3.22 -7.61
N LEU A 275 28.06 2.40 -7.47
CA LEU A 275 26.91 2.31 -8.37
C LEU A 275 25.64 2.01 -7.59
N LEU A 276 24.56 2.73 -7.92
CA LEU A 276 23.20 2.51 -7.45
C LEU A 276 22.33 2.06 -8.61
N CYS A 277 21.71 0.89 -8.52
CA CYS A 277 20.67 0.45 -9.45
C CYS A 277 19.31 0.52 -8.75
N SER A 278 18.48 1.49 -9.15
CA SER A 278 17.10 1.63 -8.70
C SER A 278 16.18 0.78 -9.56
N ILE A 279 15.30 -0.01 -8.92
CA ILE A 279 14.36 -0.91 -9.59
C ILE A 279 12.97 -0.68 -9.01
N GLY A 280 12.13 0.05 -9.76
CA GLY A 280 10.77 0.35 -9.36
C GLY A 280 10.65 1.15 -8.06
N ALA A 281 11.60 2.04 -7.79
CA ALA A 281 11.74 2.76 -6.52
C ALA A 281 11.78 4.28 -6.69
N ASP A 282 11.15 4.99 -5.78
CA ASP A 282 11.20 6.46 -5.66
C ASP A 282 12.51 6.90 -4.98
N LEU A 283 13.35 7.63 -5.71
CA LEU A 283 14.64 8.17 -5.23
C LEU A 283 14.59 9.69 -5.04
N PHE A 284 14.52 10.26 -3.87
CA PHE A 284 14.18 9.74 -2.52
C PHE A 284 13.02 10.54 -1.97
N THR A 285 12.08 9.90 -1.27
CA THR A 285 11.05 10.63 -0.52
C THR A 285 11.58 11.03 0.86
N LEU A 286 11.93 12.30 1.02
CA LEU A 286 12.45 12.84 2.27
C LEU A 286 11.33 13.29 3.22
N SER A 287 11.57 13.19 4.53
CA SER A 287 10.62 13.61 5.57
C SER A 287 10.79 15.07 6.01
N LEU A 288 12.00 15.61 5.89
CA LEU A 288 12.34 16.98 6.29
C LEU A 288 13.28 17.59 5.24
N PRO A 289 13.21 18.91 5.02
CA PRO A 289 14.20 19.61 4.21
C PRO A 289 15.60 19.50 4.83
N SER A 290 16.62 19.57 4.00
CA SER A 290 18.02 19.44 4.41
C SER A 290 18.93 20.18 3.45
N ASP A 291 19.96 20.83 3.96
CA ASP A 291 21.06 21.40 3.15
C ASP A 291 22.05 20.34 2.65
N VAL A 292 21.88 19.09 3.09
CA VAL A 292 22.68 17.96 2.65
C VAL A 292 22.02 17.31 1.45
N GLU A 293 22.72 17.28 0.30
CA GLU A 293 22.30 16.51 -0.86
C GLU A 293 22.45 15.01 -0.56
N PRO A 294 21.36 14.20 -0.61
CA PRO A 294 21.44 12.78 -0.27
C PRO A 294 22.25 11.96 -1.28
N MET A 295 22.25 12.34 -2.57
CA MET A 295 23.00 11.64 -3.62
C MET A 295 24.46 12.10 -3.64
N PRO A 296 25.45 11.22 -3.40
CA PRO A 296 26.88 11.58 -3.51
C PRO A 296 27.25 11.96 -4.94
N HIS A 297 28.12 12.96 -5.09
CA HIS A 297 28.72 13.27 -6.38
C HIS A 297 29.50 12.06 -6.93
N GLY A 298 29.30 11.75 -8.21
CA GLY A 298 30.03 10.68 -8.90
C GLY A 298 29.50 9.27 -8.64
N LEU A 299 28.44 9.11 -7.88
CA LEU A 299 27.71 7.82 -7.78
C LEU A 299 26.98 7.57 -9.10
N ASP A 300 27.32 6.48 -9.76
CA ASP A 300 26.65 6.07 -11.00
C ASP A 300 25.25 5.54 -10.69
N VAL A 301 24.24 6.00 -11.45
CA VAL A 301 22.83 5.63 -11.22
C VAL A 301 22.26 4.94 -12.44
N ILE A 302 21.75 3.73 -12.25
CA ILE A 302 20.86 3.03 -13.19
C ILE A 302 19.45 3.10 -12.62
N HIS A 303 18.46 3.50 -13.43
CA HIS A 303 17.08 3.60 -12.98
C HIS A 303 16.14 2.82 -13.89
N ILE A 304 15.52 1.77 -13.38
CA ILE A 304 14.56 0.91 -14.08
C ILE A 304 13.19 1.13 -13.45
N ASP A 305 12.22 1.58 -14.24
CA ASP A 305 10.85 1.74 -13.76
C ASP A 305 9.86 1.56 -14.93
N VAL A 306 8.63 1.16 -14.60
CA VAL A 306 7.51 1.11 -15.56
C VAL A 306 6.97 2.50 -15.84
N ASP A 307 7.06 3.40 -14.86
CA ASP A 307 6.66 4.81 -14.99
C ASP A 307 7.83 5.69 -15.44
N PRO A 308 7.82 6.21 -16.69
CA PRO A 308 8.88 7.08 -17.15
C PRO A 308 9.01 8.39 -16.37
N TRP A 309 7.97 8.80 -15.61
CA TRP A 309 8.02 9.96 -14.76
C TRP A 309 9.01 9.80 -13.59
N GLU A 310 9.14 8.59 -13.06
CA GLU A 310 10.04 8.32 -11.94
C GLU A 310 11.51 8.27 -12.36
N ILE A 311 11.80 7.86 -13.61
CA ILE A 311 13.15 7.68 -14.12
C ILE A 311 13.89 9.04 -14.21
N GLY A 312 14.91 9.21 -13.37
CA GLY A 312 15.71 10.43 -13.36
C GLY A 312 14.98 11.67 -12.83
N LYS A 313 13.82 11.53 -12.23
CA LYS A 313 12.98 12.65 -11.73
C LYS A 313 13.75 13.58 -10.78
N ASN A 314 14.46 13.02 -9.83
CA ASN A 314 15.19 13.79 -8.81
C ASN A 314 16.71 13.77 -9.04
N TYR A 315 17.25 12.67 -9.57
CA TYR A 315 18.69 12.44 -9.74
C TYR A 315 18.96 11.89 -11.13
N ALA A 316 19.93 12.50 -11.82
CA ALA A 316 20.29 12.07 -13.16
C ALA A 316 20.72 10.59 -13.16
N ALA A 317 20.15 9.80 -14.07
CA ALA A 317 20.51 8.43 -14.30
C ALA A 317 21.50 8.34 -15.48
N ALA A 318 22.61 7.62 -15.30
CA ALA A 318 23.52 7.30 -16.38
C ALA A 318 22.86 6.35 -17.38
N VAL A 319 21.97 5.48 -16.89
CA VAL A 319 21.11 4.61 -17.72
C VAL A 319 19.69 4.64 -17.17
N GLY A 320 18.73 5.13 -17.97
CA GLY A 320 17.29 5.06 -17.68
C GLY A 320 16.65 3.96 -18.52
N ILE A 321 15.89 3.05 -17.90
CA ILE A 321 15.22 1.93 -18.57
C ILE A 321 13.75 1.95 -18.22
N GLN A 322 12.90 2.31 -19.18
CA GLN A 322 11.46 2.10 -19.01
C GLN A 322 11.13 0.63 -19.27
N GLY A 323 10.72 -0.07 -18.22
CA GLY A 323 10.39 -1.48 -18.33
C GLY A 323 9.75 -2.05 -17.06
N ASP A 324 8.92 -3.06 -17.24
CA ASP A 324 8.34 -3.83 -16.14
C ASP A 324 9.43 -4.71 -15.52
N PRO A 325 9.60 -4.72 -14.16
CA PRO A 325 10.65 -5.51 -13.52
C PRO A 325 10.58 -7.00 -13.85
N LYS A 326 9.39 -7.61 -13.89
CA LYS A 326 9.24 -9.04 -14.22
C LYS A 326 9.73 -9.42 -15.61
N ALA A 327 9.58 -8.50 -16.57
CA ALA A 327 9.99 -8.72 -17.96
C ALA A 327 11.44 -8.27 -18.21
N THR A 328 11.92 -7.23 -17.51
CA THR A 328 13.22 -6.61 -17.77
C THR A 328 14.36 -7.27 -16.99
N LEU A 329 14.13 -7.72 -15.74
CA LEU A 329 15.19 -8.30 -14.92
C LEU A 329 15.78 -9.60 -15.49
N PRO A 330 15.02 -10.54 -16.08
CA PRO A 330 15.62 -11.71 -16.74
C PRO A 330 16.60 -11.34 -17.86
N GLU A 331 16.25 -10.37 -18.71
CA GLU A 331 17.12 -9.88 -19.79
C GLU A 331 18.39 -9.22 -19.22
N LEU A 332 18.26 -8.48 -18.11
CA LEU A 332 19.39 -7.89 -17.39
C LEU A 332 20.29 -8.96 -16.78
N CYS A 333 19.72 -9.99 -16.14
CA CYS A 333 20.48 -11.12 -15.60
C CYS A 333 21.27 -11.85 -16.68
N GLU A 334 20.65 -12.07 -17.84
CA GLU A 334 21.35 -12.67 -18.99
C GLU A 334 22.47 -11.77 -19.52
N ALA A 335 22.24 -10.46 -19.61
CA ALA A 335 23.27 -9.51 -20.02
C ALA A 335 24.44 -9.48 -19.02
N VAL A 336 24.16 -9.48 -17.71
CA VAL A 336 25.17 -9.58 -16.65
C VAL A 336 26.00 -10.85 -16.82
N ARG A 337 25.37 -12.01 -17.08
CA ARG A 337 26.09 -13.27 -17.32
C ARG A 337 27.01 -13.19 -18.56
N ARG A 338 26.54 -12.59 -19.66
CA ARG A 338 27.33 -12.41 -20.86
C ARG A 338 28.58 -11.56 -20.67
N HIS A 339 28.49 -10.51 -19.84
CA HIS A 339 29.61 -9.61 -19.54
C HIS A 339 30.49 -10.10 -18.41
N SER A 340 30.06 -11.08 -17.61
CA SER A 340 30.86 -11.73 -16.58
C SER A 340 31.86 -12.73 -17.20
N THR A 341 32.97 -13.00 -16.50
CA THR A 341 33.93 -14.03 -16.92
C THR A 341 33.33 -15.43 -16.84
N LYS A 342 33.90 -16.43 -17.56
CA LYS A 342 33.43 -17.82 -17.54
C LYS A 342 33.32 -18.44 -16.15
N ASN A 343 34.01 -17.90 -15.15
CA ASN A 343 33.98 -18.35 -13.75
C ASN A 343 33.09 -17.49 -12.85
N GLY A 344 32.15 -16.71 -13.42
CA GLY A 344 31.33 -15.73 -12.72
C GLY A 344 32.10 -14.42 -12.45
N HIS A 345 31.51 -13.54 -11.64
CA HIS A 345 32.16 -12.30 -11.23
C HIS A 345 33.10 -12.59 -10.04
N PRO A 346 34.44 -12.50 -10.16
CA PRO A 346 35.38 -12.92 -9.11
C PRO A 346 35.15 -12.24 -7.75
N GLN A 347 34.61 -11.02 -7.77
CA GLN A 347 34.34 -10.25 -6.55
C GLN A 347 32.91 -10.47 -6.00
N ALA A 348 31.97 -11.05 -6.76
CA ALA A 348 30.59 -11.23 -6.31
C ALA A 348 30.49 -12.13 -5.06
N ALA A 349 31.23 -13.23 -5.02
CA ALA A 349 31.26 -14.12 -3.87
C ALA A 349 31.77 -13.40 -2.60
N LYS A 350 32.87 -12.63 -2.73
CA LYS A 350 33.41 -11.85 -1.62
C LYS A 350 32.46 -10.75 -1.15
N ARG A 351 31.82 -10.05 -2.11
CA ARG A 351 30.81 -9.03 -1.78
C ARG A 351 29.62 -9.65 -1.05
N ARG A 352 29.13 -10.79 -1.55
CA ARG A 352 28.01 -11.54 -0.95
C ARG A 352 28.34 -11.92 0.49
N GLU A 353 29.50 -12.51 0.73
CA GLU A 353 29.95 -12.89 2.07
C GLU A 353 29.99 -11.67 3.02
N ALA A 354 30.57 -10.57 2.57
CA ALA A 354 30.64 -9.34 3.36
C ALA A 354 29.25 -8.74 3.64
N ALA A 355 28.36 -8.70 2.64
CA ALA A 355 26.99 -8.19 2.79
C ALA A 355 26.17 -9.07 3.75
N VAL A 356 26.24 -10.39 3.59
CA VAL A 356 25.57 -11.35 4.48
C VAL A 356 26.04 -11.19 5.92
N ALA A 357 27.36 -11.11 6.13
CA ALA A 357 27.93 -10.92 7.48
C ALA A 357 27.46 -9.61 8.13
N ALA A 358 27.46 -8.50 7.37
CA ALA A 358 26.99 -7.20 7.87
C ALA A 358 25.49 -7.22 8.22
N ASN A 359 24.65 -7.75 7.33
CA ASN A 359 23.21 -7.81 7.54
C ASN A 359 22.83 -8.73 8.72
N LEU A 360 23.51 -9.86 8.88
CA LEU A 360 23.28 -10.76 10.02
C LEU A 360 23.71 -10.12 11.35
N ALA A 361 24.82 -9.37 11.36
CA ALA A 361 25.27 -8.64 12.55
C ALA A 361 24.25 -7.56 12.97
N GLU A 362 23.73 -6.79 12.01
CA GLU A 362 22.70 -5.77 12.28
C GLU A 362 21.40 -6.38 12.82
N ARG A 363 20.97 -7.51 12.23
CA ARG A 363 19.79 -8.24 12.72
C ARG A 363 19.96 -8.79 14.13
N ALA A 364 21.14 -9.35 14.42
CA ALA A 364 21.46 -9.86 15.75
C ALA A 364 21.47 -8.73 16.79
N GLU A 365 22.07 -7.58 16.47
CA GLU A 365 22.07 -6.41 17.35
C GLU A 365 20.65 -5.94 17.66
N LEU A 366 19.76 -5.90 16.65
CA LEU A 366 18.38 -5.49 16.82
C LEU A 366 17.57 -6.51 17.68
N ASP A 367 17.81 -7.81 17.47
CA ASP A 367 17.22 -8.89 18.28
C ASP A 367 17.66 -8.80 19.74
N ASP A 368 18.93 -8.58 19.99
CA ASP A 368 19.47 -8.38 21.35
C ASP A 368 18.86 -7.16 22.04
N LYS A 369 18.72 -6.03 21.33
CA LYS A 369 18.04 -4.83 21.86
C LYS A 369 16.58 -5.12 22.22
N ALA A 370 15.86 -5.85 21.36
CA ALA A 370 14.47 -6.24 21.63
C ALA A 370 14.38 -7.11 22.90
N ARG A 371 15.23 -8.11 23.04
CA ARG A 371 15.28 -8.99 24.24
C ARG A 371 15.65 -8.26 25.52
N GLN A 372 16.62 -7.37 25.46
CA GLN A 372 17.06 -6.55 26.62
C GLN A 372 15.92 -5.65 27.12
N SER A 373 15.07 -5.17 26.21
CA SER A 373 13.92 -4.30 26.55
C SER A 373 12.62 -5.06 26.86
N ALA A 374 12.62 -6.40 26.84
CA ALA A 374 11.41 -7.21 27.01
C ALA A 374 10.72 -7.08 28.39
N ASN A 375 11.47 -6.69 29.42
CA ASN A 375 10.94 -6.53 30.78
C ASN A 375 10.57 -5.09 31.14
N LEU A 376 10.67 -4.15 30.20
CA LEU A 376 10.30 -2.75 30.42
C LEU A 376 8.77 -2.61 30.53
N ALA A 377 8.32 -1.73 31.39
CA ALA A 377 6.92 -1.34 31.55
C ALA A 377 6.82 0.18 31.67
N PRO A 378 6.09 0.84 30.76
CA PRO A 378 5.38 0.31 29.59
C PRO A 378 6.31 -0.39 28.58
N MET A 379 5.75 -1.26 27.73
CA MET A 379 6.52 -2.07 26.76
C MET A 379 7.32 -1.18 25.79
N ALA A 380 8.58 -1.52 25.57
CA ALA A 380 9.34 -0.90 24.47
C ALA A 380 8.69 -1.31 23.12
N PRO A 381 8.51 -0.37 22.16
CA PRO A 381 7.92 -0.69 20.85
C PRO A 381 8.65 -1.82 20.12
N LEU A 382 9.99 -1.81 20.16
CA LEU A 382 10.81 -2.85 19.53
C LEU A 382 10.56 -4.24 20.12
N ALA A 383 10.40 -4.34 21.46
CA ALA A 383 10.11 -5.60 22.13
C ALA A 383 8.69 -6.11 21.80
N LEU A 384 7.72 -5.21 21.66
CA LEU A 384 6.38 -5.57 21.19
C LEU A 384 6.41 -6.10 19.76
N VAL A 385 7.07 -5.41 18.82
CA VAL A 385 7.21 -5.87 17.41
C VAL A 385 7.84 -7.25 17.37
N HIS A 386 8.94 -7.47 18.12
CA HIS A 386 9.62 -8.75 18.20
C HIS A 386 8.70 -9.87 18.72
N ALA A 387 7.95 -9.62 19.81
CA ALA A 387 7.05 -10.62 20.41
C ALA A 387 5.85 -10.94 19.50
N VAL A 388 5.27 -9.94 18.82
CA VAL A 388 4.20 -10.16 17.85
C VAL A 388 4.71 -10.97 16.66
N ALA A 389 5.92 -10.66 16.15
CA ALA A 389 6.52 -11.41 15.05
C ALA A 389 6.75 -12.88 15.42
N GLN A 390 7.22 -13.16 16.65
CA GLN A 390 7.38 -14.54 17.14
C GLN A 390 6.06 -15.29 17.30
N ALA A 391 4.98 -14.61 17.65
CA ALA A 391 3.64 -15.19 17.80
C ALA A 391 2.86 -15.27 16.47
N THR A 392 3.41 -14.71 15.38
CA THR A 392 2.77 -14.69 14.06
C THR A 392 2.96 -16.04 13.36
N PRO A 393 1.86 -16.68 12.88
CA PRO A 393 1.97 -17.95 12.19
C PRO A 393 2.66 -17.79 10.81
N PRO A 394 3.34 -18.85 10.32
CA PRO A 394 3.90 -18.86 8.97
C PRO A 394 2.84 -18.58 7.90
N GLY A 395 3.23 -17.84 6.86
CA GLY A 395 2.34 -17.49 5.76
C GLY A 395 1.31 -16.40 6.08
N ALA A 396 1.40 -15.76 7.24
CA ALA A 396 0.58 -14.60 7.57
C ALA A 396 0.91 -13.40 6.65
N THR A 397 -0.09 -12.55 6.44
CA THR A 397 0.07 -11.24 5.81
C THR A 397 0.03 -10.16 6.88
N ILE A 398 1.00 -9.25 6.83
CA ILE A 398 1.12 -8.13 7.74
C ILE A 398 0.62 -6.86 7.04
N VAL A 399 -0.24 -6.12 7.73
CA VAL A 399 -0.66 -4.77 7.32
C VAL A 399 -0.12 -3.79 8.35
N ASP A 400 0.80 -2.91 7.94
CA ASP A 400 1.57 -2.05 8.85
C ASP A 400 1.25 -0.57 8.69
N GLU A 401 0.76 0.01 9.77
CA GLU A 401 0.59 1.46 9.96
C GLU A 401 1.08 1.88 11.36
N THR A 402 2.20 1.37 11.81
CA THR A 402 2.76 1.71 13.12
C THR A 402 3.46 3.07 13.18
N ILE A 403 3.73 3.70 12.05
CA ILE A 403 4.32 5.04 11.83
C ILE A 403 5.64 5.24 12.59
N SER A 404 5.59 5.51 13.90
CA SER A 404 6.78 5.77 14.73
C SER A 404 7.20 4.58 15.58
N SER A 405 6.43 3.50 15.61
CA SER A 405 6.64 2.33 16.48
C SER A 405 7.08 1.08 15.72
N GLY A 406 7.21 1.15 14.39
CA GLY A 406 7.46 0.02 13.49
C GLY A 406 8.93 -0.39 13.32
N ALA A 407 9.84 0.13 14.15
CA ALA A 407 11.23 -0.33 14.12
C ALA A 407 11.28 -1.85 14.31
N GLY A 408 11.99 -2.54 13.41
CA GLY A 408 12.10 -4.00 13.44
C GLY A 408 11.00 -4.77 12.70
N VAL A 409 9.91 -4.15 12.22
CA VAL A 409 8.84 -4.87 11.47
C VAL A 409 9.44 -5.61 10.28
N ARG A 410 10.19 -4.95 9.41
CA ARG A 410 10.82 -5.60 8.25
C ARG A 410 12.01 -6.52 8.60
N THR A 411 12.46 -6.53 9.86
CA THR A 411 13.54 -7.40 10.33
C THR A 411 13.03 -8.69 10.96
N PHE A 412 11.97 -8.61 11.77
CA PHE A 412 11.51 -9.73 12.58
C PHE A 412 10.40 -10.56 11.91
N PHE A 413 9.54 -9.94 11.10
CA PHE A 413 8.50 -10.70 10.40
C PHE A 413 9.07 -11.45 9.20
N LYS A 414 8.56 -12.66 8.96
CA LYS A 414 8.94 -13.52 7.83
C LYS A 414 8.01 -13.25 6.66
N CYS A 415 8.27 -12.17 5.94
CA CYS A 415 7.55 -11.80 4.71
C CYS A 415 8.42 -12.20 3.51
N GLU A 416 7.96 -13.20 2.75
CA GLU A 416 8.78 -13.88 1.73
C GLU A 416 8.20 -13.76 0.31
N ASP A 417 7.00 -13.22 0.17
CA ASP A 417 6.33 -13.04 -1.11
C ASP A 417 5.62 -11.68 -1.20
N ALA A 418 5.25 -11.28 -2.40
CA ALA A 418 4.62 -10.00 -2.71
C ALA A 418 3.26 -9.76 -2.00
N LYS A 419 2.67 -10.80 -1.39
CA LYS A 419 1.38 -10.74 -0.67
C LYS A 419 1.53 -10.86 0.84
N SER A 420 2.75 -10.93 1.35
CA SER A 420 3.02 -11.12 2.77
C SER A 420 3.11 -9.83 3.59
N PHE A 421 3.24 -8.66 2.93
CA PHE A 421 3.33 -7.37 3.61
C PHE A 421 2.69 -6.24 2.79
N PHE A 422 1.88 -5.41 3.46
CA PHE A 422 1.32 -4.18 2.93
C PHE A 422 1.47 -3.07 3.97
N GLY A 423 1.87 -1.87 3.55
CA GLY A 423 2.07 -0.71 4.40
C GLY A 423 1.46 0.56 3.84
N LEU A 424 1.42 1.60 4.63
CA LEU A 424 0.93 2.91 4.24
C LEU A 424 1.92 3.65 3.34
N ARG A 425 1.61 3.84 2.05
CA ARG A 425 2.50 4.56 1.13
C ARG A 425 2.27 6.07 1.10
N GLY A 426 1.04 6.52 1.09
CA GLY A 426 0.70 7.94 0.93
C GLY A 426 0.99 8.79 2.18
N GLY A 427 0.89 8.20 3.35
CA GLY A 427 1.10 8.88 4.63
C GLY A 427 -0.18 9.45 5.26
N GLY A 428 -1.35 9.25 4.64
CA GLY A 428 -2.65 9.54 5.22
C GLY A 428 -3.03 8.51 6.27
N ILE A 429 -2.92 8.84 7.57
CA ILE A 429 -3.18 7.90 8.65
C ILE A 429 -4.66 7.50 8.74
N GLY A 430 -4.88 6.25 9.18
CA GLY A 430 -6.19 5.60 9.20
C GLY A 430 -6.40 4.57 8.09
N TRP A 431 -5.39 4.31 7.29
CA TRP A 431 -5.43 3.34 6.20
C TRP A 431 -5.40 1.89 6.71
N GLY A 432 -4.51 1.56 7.65
CA GLY A 432 -4.12 0.19 7.97
C GLY A 432 -5.24 -0.66 8.55
N LEU A 433 -6.08 -0.10 9.43
CA LEU A 433 -7.16 -0.85 10.06
C LEU A 433 -8.17 -1.37 9.00
N PRO A 434 -8.80 -0.52 8.17
CA PRO A 434 -9.70 -1.00 7.13
C PRO A 434 -8.97 -1.74 5.99
N ALA A 435 -7.74 -1.35 5.63
CA ALA A 435 -6.97 -2.07 4.62
C ALA A 435 -6.75 -3.54 4.99
N ALA A 436 -6.50 -3.84 6.27
CA ALA A 436 -6.37 -5.23 6.74
C ALA A 436 -7.63 -6.06 6.49
N ILE A 437 -8.81 -5.45 6.56
CA ILE A 437 -10.10 -6.09 6.21
C ILE A 437 -10.13 -6.40 4.72
N GLY A 438 -9.80 -5.42 3.87
CA GLY A 438 -9.73 -5.61 2.41
C GLY A 438 -8.72 -6.68 2.01
N VAL A 439 -7.54 -6.67 2.60
CA VAL A 439 -6.50 -7.70 2.41
C VAL A 439 -7.02 -9.08 2.79
N LYS A 440 -7.71 -9.21 3.93
CA LYS A 440 -8.28 -10.50 4.36
C LYS A 440 -9.36 -11.01 3.43
N LEU A 441 -10.20 -10.12 2.89
CA LEU A 441 -11.21 -10.48 1.89
C LEU A 441 -10.58 -10.95 0.56
N ALA A 442 -9.44 -10.37 0.18
CA ALA A 442 -8.68 -10.79 -1.00
C ALA A 442 -7.88 -12.08 -0.79
N LEU A 443 -7.40 -12.33 0.43
CA LEU A 443 -6.56 -13.46 0.81
C LEU A 443 -7.21 -14.29 1.93
N PRO A 444 -8.39 -14.91 1.69
CA PRO A 444 -9.20 -15.54 2.75
C PRO A 444 -8.49 -16.68 3.48
N GLN A 445 -7.49 -17.32 2.85
CA GLN A 445 -6.77 -18.45 3.43
C GLN A 445 -5.57 -18.02 4.30
N ARG A 446 -5.12 -16.74 4.20
CA ARG A 446 -3.98 -16.27 5.00
C ARG A 446 -4.46 -15.65 6.31
N PRO A 447 -3.80 -15.91 7.44
CA PRO A 447 -3.94 -15.05 8.62
C PRO A 447 -3.54 -13.62 8.26
N VAL A 448 -4.31 -12.61 8.70
CA VAL A 448 -3.99 -11.20 8.49
C VAL A 448 -3.86 -10.52 9.84
N ILE A 449 -2.74 -9.82 10.03
CA ILE A 449 -2.42 -9.10 11.27
C ILE A 449 -2.18 -7.64 10.90
N GLY A 450 -3.03 -6.76 11.44
CA GLY A 450 -2.89 -5.31 11.33
C GLY A 450 -2.07 -4.78 12.52
N LEU A 451 -0.96 -4.12 12.23
CA LEU A 451 -0.13 -3.40 13.20
C LEU A 451 -0.47 -1.90 13.07
N ILE A 452 -1.20 -1.35 14.01
CA ILE A 452 -1.86 -0.05 13.86
C ILE A 452 -1.44 0.89 14.99
N GLY A 453 -1.06 2.13 14.68
CA GLY A 453 -0.87 3.17 15.70
C GLY A 453 -2.20 3.58 16.34
N ASP A 454 -2.18 3.91 17.63
CA ASP A 454 -3.38 4.33 18.39
C ASP A 454 -4.08 5.56 17.77
N GLY A 455 -3.32 6.57 17.39
CA GLY A 455 -3.86 7.73 16.70
C GLY A 455 -4.41 7.40 15.31
N SER A 456 -3.74 6.52 14.56
CA SER A 456 -4.19 6.05 13.23
C SER A 456 -5.52 5.31 13.32
N ALA A 457 -5.69 4.44 14.31
CA ALA A 457 -6.92 3.68 14.53
C ALA A 457 -8.16 4.57 14.67
N MET A 458 -8.01 5.79 15.20
CA MET A 458 -9.13 6.71 15.43
C MET A 458 -9.67 7.37 14.16
N TYR A 459 -8.90 7.40 13.07
CA TYR A 459 -9.37 8.00 11.81
C TYR A 459 -10.44 7.15 11.12
N THR A 460 -10.38 5.81 11.30
CA THR A 460 -11.23 4.86 10.56
C THR A 460 -11.71 3.69 11.43
N CYS A 461 -11.88 3.93 12.73
CA CYS A 461 -12.31 2.91 13.71
C CYS A 461 -13.63 2.23 13.32
N GLN A 462 -14.47 2.87 12.49
CA GLN A 462 -15.72 2.31 11.96
C GLN A 462 -15.49 1.02 11.15
N GLY A 463 -14.26 0.81 10.63
CA GLY A 463 -13.89 -0.46 9.99
C GLY A 463 -14.03 -1.67 10.91
N LEU A 464 -13.92 -1.50 12.23
CA LEU A 464 -14.15 -2.58 13.20
C LEU A 464 -15.59 -3.11 13.11
N TRP A 465 -16.57 -2.23 12.92
CA TRP A 465 -17.95 -2.64 12.69
C TRP A 465 -18.10 -3.50 11.44
N THR A 466 -17.48 -3.08 10.33
CA THR A 466 -17.50 -3.86 9.07
C THR A 466 -16.85 -5.22 9.26
N ALA A 467 -15.72 -5.30 9.97
CA ALA A 467 -15.07 -6.57 10.28
C ALA A 467 -15.96 -7.51 11.07
N ALA A 468 -16.69 -7.00 12.07
CA ALA A 468 -17.64 -7.78 12.86
C ALA A 468 -18.87 -8.20 12.04
N HIS A 469 -19.46 -7.24 11.30
CA HIS A 469 -20.67 -7.45 10.48
C HIS A 469 -20.46 -8.54 9.43
N ASP A 470 -19.35 -8.49 8.74
CA ASP A 470 -18.99 -9.44 7.68
C ASP A 470 -18.19 -10.66 8.19
N SER A 471 -17.98 -10.76 9.52
CA SER A 471 -17.22 -11.85 10.15
C SER A 471 -15.82 -12.03 9.54
N VAL A 472 -15.09 -10.95 9.30
CA VAL A 472 -13.76 -10.97 8.67
C VAL A 472 -12.69 -11.19 9.73
N PRO A 473 -12.01 -12.34 9.77
CA PRO A 473 -11.07 -12.68 10.83
C PRO A 473 -9.70 -11.98 10.63
N VAL A 474 -9.57 -10.80 11.22
CA VAL A 474 -8.33 -10.00 11.28
C VAL A 474 -7.93 -9.82 12.73
N VAL A 475 -6.65 -9.95 13.03
CA VAL A 475 -6.08 -9.57 14.32
C VAL A 475 -5.55 -8.15 14.24
N PHE A 476 -6.13 -7.23 14.99
CA PHE A 476 -5.69 -5.84 15.10
C PHE A 476 -4.82 -5.67 16.34
N VAL A 477 -3.57 -5.28 16.18
CA VAL A 477 -2.67 -4.95 17.31
C VAL A 477 -2.47 -3.44 17.31
N ILE A 478 -3.03 -2.77 18.33
CA ILE A 478 -2.91 -1.32 18.49
C ILE A 478 -1.65 -1.00 19.29
N PHE A 479 -0.72 -0.28 18.67
CA PHE A 479 0.49 0.24 19.30
C PHE A 479 0.16 1.54 20.03
N ASN A 480 -0.28 1.42 21.28
CA ASN A 480 -0.88 2.50 22.06
C ASN A 480 0.15 3.24 22.92
N ASN A 481 0.69 4.33 22.39
CA ASN A 481 1.56 5.25 23.14
C ASN A 481 0.83 6.51 23.65
N ALA A 482 -0.49 6.60 23.44
CA ALA A 482 -1.35 7.74 23.78
C ALA A 482 -0.87 9.09 23.22
N SER A 483 -0.29 9.09 22.00
CA SER A 483 0.33 10.30 21.46
C SER A 483 0.56 10.20 19.95
N TYR A 484 0.52 11.33 19.26
CA TYR A 484 1.09 11.50 17.93
C TYR A 484 2.63 11.60 18.04
N ARG A 485 3.28 10.54 18.51
CA ARG A 485 4.71 10.49 18.84
C ARG A 485 5.60 10.96 17.68
N ILE A 486 5.27 10.63 16.43
CA ILE A 486 6.02 11.06 15.25
C ILE A 486 6.07 12.58 15.12
N LEU A 487 4.97 13.28 15.46
CA LEU A 487 4.93 14.73 15.42
C LEU A 487 5.85 15.33 16.49
N LYS A 488 5.85 14.79 17.72
CA LYS A 488 6.77 15.21 18.78
C LYS A 488 8.23 15.03 18.36
N GLN A 489 8.60 13.87 17.79
CA GLN A 489 9.94 13.62 17.27
C GLN A 489 10.35 14.61 16.18
N ARG A 490 9.45 14.93 15.26
CA ARG A 490 9.72 15.90 14.18
C ARG A 490 9.84 17.32 14.72
N THR A 491 8.94 17.72 15.63
CA THR A 491 8.96 19.03 16.28
C THR A 491 10.24 19.24 17.09
N LEU A 492 10.69 18.20 17.82
CA LEU A 492 11.98 18.23 18.52
C LEU A 492 13.15 18.47 17.53
N GLY A 493 13.11 17.84 16.35
CA GLY A 493 14.09 18.01 15.29
C GLY A 493 14.13 19.41 14.66
N LEU A 494 13.05 20.19 14.77
CA LEU A 494 12.98 21.58 14.32
C LEU A 494 13.73 22.56 15.21
N LYS A 495 14.05 22.17 16.47
CA LYS A 495 14.79 22.97 17.46
C LYS A 495 14.15 24.35 17.73
N GLY A 496 12.81 24.42 17.69
CA GLY A 496 12.04 25.64 18.00
C GLY A 496 11.50 25.65 19.42
N PHE A 497 10.59 26.57 19.72
CA PHE A 497 9.99 26.80 21.05
C PHE A 497 9.49 25.52 21.74
N SER A 498 8.83 24.62 21.01
CA SER A 498 8.35 23.35 21.59
C SER A 498 9.50 22.48 22.12
N ALA A 499 10.65 22.51 21.46
CA ALA A 499 11.82 21.76 21.90
C ALA A 499 12.54 22.44 23.07
N GLU A 500 12.53 23.78 23.13
CA GLU A 500 13.10 24.60 24.21
C GLU A 500 12.29 24.48 25.50
N ASP A 501 10.96 24.57 25.39
CA ASP A 501 10.04 24.60 26.52
C ASP A 501 9.49 23.20 26.91
N ASP A 502 9.80 22.16 26.12
CA ASP A 502 9.27 20.79 26.24
C ASP A 502 7.71 20.72 26.20
N VAL A 503 7.10 21.56 25.35
CA VAL A 503 5.64 21.67 25.22
C VAL A 503 5.21 21.30 23.79
N TYR A 504 4.37 20.27 23.65
CA TYR A 504 3.93 19.73 22.35
C TYR A 504 2.41 19.84 22.22
N VAL A 505 1.93 20.98 21.76
CA VAL A 505 0.50 21.31 21.71
C VAL A 505 -0.24 20.42 20.71
N GLY A 506 -1.34 19.78 21.14
CA GLY A 506 -2.23 18.98 20.30
C GLY A 506 -1.64 17.61 19.89
N MET A 507 -0.60 17.13 20.59
CA MET A 507 0.10 15.88 20.23
C MET A 507 -0.12 14.74 21.25
N ASP A 508 -0.85 14.97 22.34
CA ASP A 508 -1.17 13.97 23.34
C ASP A 508 -2.60 13.46 23.18
N LEU A 509 -2.81 12.16 23.41
CA LEU A 509 -4.08 11.44 23.34
C LEU A 509 -4.42 10.77 24.69
N ASP A 510 -3.92 11.33 25.80
CA ASP A 510 -3.98 10.74 27.14
C ASP A 510 -5.09 11.32 28.05
N LYS A 511 -5.71 12.45 27.67
CA LYS A 511 -6.72 13.16 28.48
C LYS A 511 -7.98 13.52 27.68
N PRO A 512 -9.00 12.61 27.69
CA PRO A 512 -9.01 11.28 28.31
C PRO A 512 -8.22 10.26 27.48
N LEU A 513 -7.69 9.24 28.14
CA LEU A 513 -7.11 8.09 27.46
C LEU A 513 -8.18 7.34 26.65
N ILE A 514 -7.88 7.02 25.39
CA ILE A 514 -8.81 6.29 24.53
C ILE A 514 -8.88 4.82 24.98
N ASP A 515 -10.10 4.32 25.21
CA ASP A 515 -10.34 2.91 25.46
C ASP A 515 -10.61 2.16 24.15
N HIS A 516 -9.55 1.71 23.49
CA HIS A 516 -9.64 0.98 22.22
C HIS A 516 -10.38 -0.35 22.36
N VAL A 517 -10.28 -1.02 23.51
CA VAL A 517 -11.01 -2.28 23.77
C VAL A 517 -12.51 -2.02 23.93
N GLY A 518 -12.88 -1.00 24.70
CA GLY A 518 -14.28 -0.58 24.83
C GLY A 518 -14.88 -0.15 23.51
N LEU A 519 -14.11 0.60 22.69
CA LEU A 519 -14.51 1.02 21.35
C LEU A 519 -14.72 -0.21 20.43
N ALA A 520 -13.78 -1.13 20.39
CA ALA A 520 -13.89 -2.36 19.58
C ALA A 520 -15.13 -3.18 20.00
N LYS A 521 -15.33 -3.33 21.29
CA LYS A 521 -16.49 -4.04 21.84
C LYS A 521 -17.83 -3.40 21.44
N SER A 522 -17.90 -2.06 21.38
CA SER A 522 -19.11 -1.36 20.92
C SER A 522 -19.43 -1.61 19.46
N PHE A 523 -18.42 -1.95 18.66
CA PHE A 523 -18.54 -2.36 17.25
C PHE A 523 -18.70 -3.88 17.05
N GLY A 524 -18.79 -4.66 18.16
CA GLY A 524 -18.96 -6.11 18.07
C GLY A 524 -17.64 -6.89 17.93
N VAL A 525 -16.49 -6.25 18.08
CA VAL A 525 -15.17 -6.89 18.03
C VAL A 525 -14.67 -7.18 19.44
N PRO A 526 -14.44 -8.45 19.83
CA PRO A 526 -13.81 -8.78 21.09
C PRO A 526 -12.36 -8.29 21.13
N GLY A 527 -11.86 -8.03 22.33
CA GLY A 527 -10.49 -7.56 22.48
C GLY A 527 -10.04 -7.51 23.94
N GLU A 528 -8.75 -7.29 24.11
CA GLU A 528 -8.08 -7.18 25.40
C GLU A 528 -6.96 -6.15 25.37
N ARG A 529 -6.63 -5.59 26.56
CA ARG A 529 -5.46 -4.74 26.75
C ARG A 529 -4.33 -5.55 27.34
N ILE A 530 -3.11 -5.32 26.83
CA ILE A 530 -1.86 -5.91 27.35
C ILE A 530 -0.86 -4.80 27.68
N GLU A 531 -0.06 -5.03 28.73
CA GLU A 531 0.92 -4.05 29.23
C GLU A 531 2.34 -4.64 29.35
N LYS A 532 2.48 -5.95 29.15
CA LYS A 532 3.75 -6.68 29.27
C LYS A 532 4.00 -7.53 28.04
N VAL A 533 5.26 -7.63 27.63
CA VAL A 533 5.69 -8.46 26.49
C VAL A 533 5.29 -9.93 26.68
N SER A 534 5.32 -10.45 27.92
CA SER A 534 4.92 -11.82 28.25
C SER A 534 3.45 -12.13 27.97
N GLU A 535 2.60 -11.13 27.84
CA GLU A 535 1.17 -11.28 27.53
C GLU A 535 0.89 -11.38 26.02
N VAL A 536 1.84 -10.97 25.17
CA VAL A 536 1.67 -10.90 23.70
C VAL A 536 1.37 -12.28 23.11
N GLY A 537 2.19 -13.29 23.40
CA GLY A 537 1.99 -14.64 22.86
C GLY A 537 0.63 -15.23 23.20
N PRO A 538 0.21 -15.24 24.49
CA PRO A 538 -1.13 -15.68 24.89
C PRO A 538 -2.27 -14.88 24.23
N ALA A 539 -2.16 -13.55 24.12
CA ALA A 539 -3.18 -12.70 23.48
C ALA A 539 -3.30 -12.99 21.98
N MET A 540 -2.16 -13.09 21.26
CA MET A 540 -2.13 -13.48 19.86
C MET A 540 -2.74 -14.88 19.64
N GLY A 541 -2.47 -15.83 20.54
CA GLY A 541 -3.07 -17.17 20.49
C GLY A 541 -4.59 -17.13 20.60
N ARG A 542 -5.15 -16.36 21.54
CA ARG A 542 -6.61 -16.15 21.67
C ARG A 542 -7.19 -15.46 20.44
N ALA A 543 -6.54 -14.41 19.96
CA ALA A 543 -6.98 -13.66 18.80
C ALA A 543 -7.06 -14.55 17.53
N LEU A 544 -6.02 -15.33 17.25
CA LEU A 544 -5.98 -16.25 16.11
C LEU A 544 -7.00 -17.41 16.24
N ALA A 545 -7.26 -17.87 17.45
CA ALA A 545 -8.23 -18.94 17.72
C ALA A 545 -9.69 -18.45 17.71
N SER A 546 -9.95 -17.15 17.76
CA SER A 546 -11.31 -16.58 17.81
C SER A 546 -12.16 -16.90 16.59
N GLY A 547 -11.52 -17.10 15.44
CA GLY A 547 -12.19 -17.32 14.15
C GLY A 547 -12.92 -16.07 13.60
N GLY A 548 -12.89 -14.96 14.32
CA GLY A 548 -13.46 -13.66 13.95
C GLY A 548 -12.45 -12.52 14.09
N PRO A 549 -12.87 -11.25 13.91
CA PRO A 549 -12.01 -10.11 14.18
C PRO A 549 -11.70 -10.02 15.68
N TYR A 550 -10.47 -9.58 16.01
CA TYR A 550 -10.03 -9.43 17.39
C TYR A 550 -9.07 -8.26 17.54
N LEU A 551 -9.21 -7.48 18.61
CA LEU A 551 -8.36 -6.32 18.87
C LEU A 551 -7.51 -6.53 20.14
N ILE A 552 -6.19 -6.28 20.02
CA ILE A 552 -5.23 -6.26 21.12
C ILE A 552 -4.74 -4.83 21.30
N ASP A 553 -5.10 -4.17 22.41
CA ASP A 553 -4.60 -2.83 22.78
C ASP A 553 -3.30 -2.98 23.57
N ALA A 554 -2.15 -2.82 22.90
CA ALA A 554 -0.83 -2.98 23.51
C ALA A 554 -0.28 -1.63 23.97
N ARG A 555 -0.18 -1.45 25.30
CA ARG A 555 0.40 -0.24 25.89
C ARG A 555 1.91 -0.21 25.73
N ILE A 556 2.41 0.80 25.04
CA ILE A 556 3.84 0.99 24.78
C ILE A 556 4.35 2.29 25.38
N ASP A 557 5.66 2.36 25.54
CA ASP A 557 6.35 3.54 26.06
C ASP A 557 6.04 4.78 25.21
N PRO A 558 5.53 5.87 25.81
CA PRO A 558 5.24 7.13 25.14
C PRO A 558 6.50 7.97 24.86
N HIS A 559 7.66 7.66 25.45
CA HIS A 559 8.89 8.44 25.27
C HIS A 559 9.32 8.51 23.80
N PHE A 560 9.80 9.69 23.43
CA PHE A 560 10.14 10.01 22.04
C PHE A 560 11.51 10.68 21.88
N LYS A 561 12.17 11.00 22.98
CA LYS A 561 13.53 11.59 23.05
C LYS A 561 14.61 10.52 23.04
#